data_95ed583046c80f9b7c156594618de1be
#
_entry.id   95ed583046c80f9b7c156594618de1be
#
_cell.length_a   1.000
_cell.length_b   1.000
_cell.length_c   1.000
_cell.angle_alpha   90.00
_cell.angle_beta   90.00
_cell.angle_gamma   90.00
#
_symmetry.space_group_name_H-M   'P 1'
#
loop_
_entity.id
_entity.type
_entity.pdbx_description
1 polymer ?
#
loop_
_entity_poly.entity_id
_entity_poly.type
_entity_poly.pdbx_seq_one_letter_code
_entity_poly.pdbx_strand_id
1 'polypeptide(L)'
;MATYNKFNAWAENMPEGANLGTDQFVIALSNTAPVATNSVLADITQISYTNLSSRNVTTTSASQTSGTFTLVLADLVMTASGAVGPFRYVVLFDDTVAGDPLVGWWDYGSSITMASGETFTVDFTGAAITVS
;
A
#
# COMPACT_ATOMS: atom_id res chain seq x y z
N MET A 1 12.76 -9.63 1.84
CA MET A 1 11.45 -8.99 1.69
C MET A 1 11.08 -8.27 2.97
N ALA A 2 10.53 -7.07 2.87
CA ALA A 2 10.07 -6.32 4.03
C ALA A 2 8.82 -6.96 4.64
N THR A 3 8.71 -6.89 5.96
CA THR A 3 7.55 -7.43 6.68
C THR A 3 6.35 -6.49 6.56
N TYR A 4 5.19 -7.05 6.30
CA TYR A 4 3.94 -6.32 6.28
C TYR A 4 3.49 -5.97 7.71
N ASN A 5 3.09 -4.72 7.93
CA ASN A 5 2.57 -4.23 9.20
C ASN A 5 1.18 -3.62 8.96
N LYS A 6 0.20 -4.03 9.75
CA LYS A 6 -1.17 -3.52 9.62
C LYS A 6 -1.37 -2.27 10.48
N PHE A 7 -2.09 -1.27 9.97
CA PHE A 7 -2.57 -0.16 10.79
C PHE A 7 -3.74 -0.61 11.67
N ASN A 8 -3.78 -0.12 12.90
CA ASN A 8 -4.80 -0.54 13.86
C ASN A 8 -6.22 -0.20 13.40
N ALA A 9 -6.41 1.01 12.87
CA ALA A 9 -7.72 1.47 12.43
C ALA A 9 -8.30 0.66 11.27
N TRP A 10 -7.45 -0.05 10.49
CA TRP A 10 -7.93 -0.89 9.39
C TRP A 10 -8.83 -2.01 9.88
N ALA A 11 -8.61 -2.51 11.10
CA ALA A 11 -9.47 -3.54 11.70
C ALA A 11 -10.93 -3.08 11.83
N GLU A 12 -11.17 -1.77 11.94
CA GLU A 12 -12.51 -1.17 11.97
C GLU A 12 -12.93 -0.66 10.60
N ASN A 13 -12.06 0.06 9.90
CA ASN A 13 -12.39 0.67 8.62
C ASN A 13 -12.73 -0.35 7.53
N MET A 14 -12.06 -1.51 7.56
CA MET A 14 -12.32 -2.55 6.57
C MET A 14 -13.75 -3.10 6.65
N PRO A 15 -14.24 -3.60 7.81
CA PRO A 15 -15.61 -4.13 7.86
C PRO A 15 -16.69 -3.07 7.80
N GLU A 16 -16.41 -1.82 8.14
CA GLU A 16 -17.43 -0.77 8.18
C GLU A 16 -17.59 0.00 6.88
N GLY A 17 -16.53 0.12 6.08
CA GLY A 17 -16.55 1.00 4.91
C GLY A 17 -15.94 0.47 3.64
N ALA A 18 -15.03 -0.50 3.72
CA ALA A 18 -14.32 -0.98 2.54
C ALA A 18 -15.10 -2.04 1.78
N ASN A 19 -15.03 -1.97 0.45
CA ASN A 19 -15.47 -3.05 -0.43
C ASN A 19 -14.24 -3.64 -1.09
N LEU A 20 -13.68 -4.70 -0.51
CA LEU A 20 -12.41 -5.27 -0.93
C LEU A 20 -12.42 -5.80 -2.37
N GLY A 21 -13.60 -6.12 -2.89
CA GLY A 21 -13.72 -6.62 -4.26
C GLY A 21 -13.69 -5.53 -5.33
N THR A 22 -14.00 -4.29 -4.99
CA THR A 22 -14.18 -3.20 -5.96
C THR A 22 -13.38 -1.94 -5.66
N ASP A 23 -12.89 -1.75 -4.42
CA ASP A 23 -12.13 -0.56 -4.07
C ASP A 23 -10.79 -0.51 -4.79
N GLN A 24 -10.34 0.70 -5.11
CA GLN A 24 -9.03 0.92 -5.68
C GLN A 24 -8.01 1.11 -4.54
N PHE A 25 -7.08 0.18 -4.42
CA PHE A 25 -5.95 0.31 -3.52
C PHE A 25 -4.81 1.03 -4.21
N VAL A 26 -4.08 1.85 -3.48
CA VAL A 26 -3.01 2.70 -4.00
C VAL A 26 -1.83 2.66 -3.04
N ILE A 27 -0.62 2.82 -3.58
CA ILE A 27 0.62 2.89 -2.81
C ILE A 27 1.00 4.34 -2.55
N ALA A 28 1.35 4.65 -1.30
CA ALA A 28 2.02 5.89 -0.92
C ALA A 28 3.45 5.58 -0.49
N LEU A 29 4.36 6.50 -0.74
CA LEU A 29 5.77 6.38 -0.39
C LEU A 29 6.16 7.47 0.61
N SER A 30 6.92 7.08 1.63
CA SER A 30 7.35 8.01 2.68
C SER A 30 8.77 7.69 3.15
N ASN A 31 9.49 8.72 3.56
CA ASN A 31 10.77 8.54 4.24
C ASN A 31 10.65 8.76 5.76
N THR A 32 9.44 8.98 6.24
CA THR A 32 9.12 9.11 7.66
C THR A 32 8.38 7.86 8.11
N ALA A 33 8.81 7.24 9.21
CA ALA A 33 8.22 5.99 9.70
C ALA A 33 6.73 6.17 10.05
N PRO A 34 5.85 5.36 9.45
CA PRO A 34 4.47 5.28 9.93
C PRO A 34 4.42 4.66 11.32
N VAL A 35 3.34 4.92 12.03
CA VAL A 35 3.06 4.24 13.31
C VAL A 35 1.71 3.54 13.23
N ALA A 36 1.54 2.47 14.00
CA ALA A 36 0.34 1.63 13.94
C ALA A 36 -0.96 2.39 14.24
N THR A 37 -0.87 3.53 14.92
CA THR A 37 -2.02 4.38 15.28
C THR A 37 -2.40 5.38 14.19
N ASN A 38 -1.62 5.52 13.12
CA ASN A 38 -2.06 6.30 11.94
C ASN A 38 -3.31 5.64 11.34
N SER A 39 -4.24 6.42 10.81
CA SER A 39 -5.52 5.89 10.34
C SER A 39 -5.89 6.30 8.91
N VAL A 40 -5.46 7.48 8.46
CA VAL A 40 -5.80 8.03 7.13
C VAL A 40 -4.55 8.52 6.43
N LEU A 41 -4.64 8.63 5.09
CA LEU A 41 -3.50 9.04 4.26
C LEU A 41 -2.90 10.37 4.70
N ALA A 42 -3.70 11.30 5.20
CA ALA A 42 -3.22 12.60 5.69
C ALA A 42 -2.23 12.49 6.86
N ASP A 43 -2.22 11.36 7.56
CA ASP A 43 -1.27 11.12 8.66
C ASP A 43 0.13 10.74 8.14
N ILE A 44 0.26 10.44 6.85
CA ILE A 44 1.52 10.00 6.23
C ILE A 44 2.21 11.20 5.57
N THR A 45 3.52 11.35 5.83
CA THR A 45 4.34 12.34 5.14
C THR A 45 4.83 11.75 3.82
N GLN A 46 4.13 12.06 2.74
CA GLN A 46 4.41 11.51 1.42
C GLN A 46 5.55 12.25 0.72
N ILE A 47 6.29 11.53 -0.13
CA ILE A 47 7.26 12.14 -1.05
C ILE A 47 6.53 12.74 -2.27
N SER A 48 7.28 13.45 -3.12
CA SER A 48 6.76 13.88 -4.42
C SER A 48 6.72 12.69 -5.39
N TYR A 49 5.64 12.56 -6.15
CA TYR A 49 5.47 11.50 -7.16
C TYR A 49 5.75 11.98 -8.58
N THR A 50 6.32 13.16 -8.72
CA THR A 50 6.81 13.63 -10.03
C THR A 50 7.82 12.62 -10.58
N ASN A 51 7.73 12.28 -11.86
CA ASN A 51 8.56 11.28 -12.52
C ASN A 51 8.27 9.82 -12.15
N LEU A 52 7.22 9.54 -11.37
CA LEU A 52 6.85 8.18 -11.00
C LEU A 52 5.64 7.71 -11.82
N SER A 53 5.65 6.45 -12.24
CA SER A 53 4.52 5.81 -12.91
C SER A 53 3.34 5.61 -11.94
N SER A 54 2.25 4.99 -12.41
CA SER A 54 1.07 4.79 -11.59
C SER A 54 1.36 4.02 -10.31
N ARG A 55 0.73 4.43 -9.21
CA ARG A 55 0.79 3.79 -7.90
C ARG A 55 -0.46 2.94 -7.62
N ASN A 56 -1.34 2.79 -8.61
CA ASN A 56 -2.56 2.01 -8.47
C ASN A 56 -2.25 0.52 -8.43
N VAL A 57 -2.88 -0.18 -7.49
CA VAL A 57 -2.71 -1.61 -7.28
C VAL A 57 -3.88 -2.35 -7.92
N THR A 58 -3.58 -3.43 -8.65
CA THR A 58 -4.62 -4.25 -9.28
C THR A 58 -5.03 -5.37 -8.33
N THR A 59 -6.34 -5.50 -8.06
CA THR A 59 -6.91 -6.64 -7.36
C THR A 59 -7.08 -7.79 -8.34
N THR A 60 -6.40 -8.91 -8.11
CA THR A 60 -6.50 -10.08 -8.98
C THR A 60 -7.60 -11.03 -8.57
N SER A 61 -7.90 -11.14 -7.28
CA SER A 61 -9.06 -11.89 -6.81
C SER A 61 -9.51 -11.41 -5.43
N ALA A 62 -10.81 -11.57 -5.19
CA ALA A 62 -11.44 -11.26 -3.91
C ALA A 62 -12.56 -12.27 -3.72
N SER A 63 -12.29 -13.35 -2.98
CA SER A 63 -13.21 -14.46 -2.89
C SER A 63 -13.07 -15.21 -1.56
N GLN A 64 -14.07 -16.02 -1.26
CA GLN A 64 -14.01 -16.89 -0.07
C GLN A 64 -13.80 -18.35 -0.49
N THR A 65 -13.11 -19.09 0.35
CA THR A 65 -12.95 -20.54 0.24
C THR A 65 -13.07 -21.11 1.64
N SER A 66 -14.00 -22.05 1.82
CA SER A 66 -14.25 -22.70 3.12
C SER A 66 -14.46 -21.73 4.28
N GLY A 67 -15.16 -20.62 4.00
CA GLY A 67 -15.46 -19.60 5.01
C GLY A 67 -14.39 -18.54 5.24
N THR A 68 -13.27 -18.61 4.53
CA THR A 68 -12.22 -17.61 4.61
C THR A 68 -12.22 -16.74 3.35
N PHE A 69 -12.42 -15.44 3.53
CA PHE A 69 -12.26 -14.46 2.46
C PHE A 69 -10.79 -14.12 2.29
N THR A 70 -10.32 -14.07 1.06
CA THR A 70 -8.95 -13.67 0.72
C THR A 70 -8.95 -12.63 -0.39
N LEU A 71 -8.26 -11.51 -0.14
CA LEU A 71 -7.96 -10.50 -1.15
C LEU A 71 -6.55 -10.73 -1.68
N VAL A 72 -6.42 -10.88 -2.99
CA VAL A 72 -5.12 -11.05 -3.66
C VAL A 72 -4.84 -9.85 -4.53
N LEU A 73 -3.69 -9.21 -4.30
CA LEU A 73 -3.22 -8.05 -5.03
C LEU A 73 -2.05 -8.44 -5.93
N ALA A 74 -2.07 -7.92 -7.17
CA ALA A 74 -0.94 -8.11 -8.08
C ALA A 74 0.24 -7.23 -7.64
N ASP A 75 1.46 -7.75 -7.78
CA ASP A 75 2.67 -6.96 -7.53
C ASP A 75 2.66 -5.70 -8.39
N LEU A 76 3.08 -4.59 -7.80
CA LEU A 76 3.12 -3.30 -8.48
C LEU A 76 4.56 -2.96 -8.83
N VAL A 77 4.82 -2.78 -10.13
CA VAL A 77 6.12 -2.28 -10.62
C VAL A 77 5.97 -0.80 -10.95
N MET A 78 6.74 0.03 -10.23
CA MET A 78 6.78 1.47 -10.47
C MET A 78 8.08 1.80 -11.20
N THR A 79 7.98 2.64 -12.25
CA THR A 79 9.12 3.06 -13.07
C THR A 79 9.35 4.56 -12.92
N ALA A 80 10.61 4.95 -12.72
CA ALA A 80 10.99 6.36 -12.63
C ALA A 80 11.43 6.88 -14.00
N SER A 81 10.96 8.07 -14.36
CA SER A 81 11.42 8.81 -15.55
C SER A 81 12.39 9.93 -15.20
N GLY A 82 12.70 10.09 -13.94
CA GLY A 82 13.65 11.02 -13.35
C GLY A 82 13.83 10.68 -11.89
N ALA A 83 14.51 11.50 -11.11
CA ALA A 83 14.74 11.22 -9.69
C ALA A 83 13.44 11.13 -8.90
N VAL A 84 13.30 10.09 -8.11
CA VAL A 84 12.16 9.84 -7.19
C VAL A 84 12.71 9.41 -5.83
N GLY A 85 12.24 10.04 -4.77
CA GLY A 85 12.66 9.71 -3.41
C GLY A 85 13.41 10.86 -2.73
N PRO A 86 14.08 10.61 -1.59
CA PRO A 86 14.23 9.29 -0.97
C PRO A 86 12.95 8.79 -0.27
N PHE A 87 12.75 7.49 -0.27
CA PHE A 87 11.69 6.85 0.51
C PHE A 87 12.23 5.56 1.14
N ARG A 88 11.67 5.18 2.28
CA ARG A 88 12.03 3.95 2.98
C ARG A 88 10.81 3.10 3.28
N TYR A 89 9.64 3.73 3.38
CA TYR A 89 8.40 3.08 3.78
C TYR A 89 7.41 3.09 2.63
N VAL A 90 6.76 1.95 2.42
CA VAL A 90 5.74 1.76 1.41
C VAL A 90 4.42 1.55 2.14
N VAL A 91 3.42 2.37 1.84
CA VAL A 91 2.12 2.36 2.53
C VAL A 91 1.03 1.99 1.55
N LEU A 92 0.16 1.06 1.95
CA LEU A 92 -1.02 0.67 1.19
C LEU A 92 -2.24 1.36 1.80
N PHE A 93 -3.05 2.01 0.96
CA PHE A 93 -4.27 2.66 1.41
C PHE A 93 -5.42 2.41 0.43
N ASP A 94 -6.67 2.62 0.89
CA ASP A 94 -7.88 2.47 0.09
C ASP A 94 -8.30 3.85 -0.41
N ASP A 95 -8.15 4.08 -1.72
CA ASP A 95 -8.43 5.37 -2.35
C ASP A 95 -9.91 5.59 -2.66
N THR A 96 -10.73 4.56 -2.60
CA THR A 96 -12.17 4.65 -2.90
C THR A 96 -12.96 5.18 -1.71
N VAL A 97 -12.58 4.78 -0.50
CA VAL A 97 -13.27 5.19 0.72
C VAL A 97 -12.87 6.62 1.10
N ALA A 98 -13.84 7.43 1.50
CA ALA A 98 -13.58 8.80 1.93
C ALA A 98 -12.55 8.84 3.07
N GLY A 99 -11.61 9.79 3.00
CA GLY A 99 -10.52 9.92 3.98
C GLY A 99 -9.32 9.04 3.68
N ASP A 100 -9.37 8.18 2.67
CA ASP A 100 -8.27 7.31 2.25
C ASP A 100 -7.71 6.51 3.44
N PRO A 101 -8.49 5.57 4.01
CA PRO A 101 -8.03 4.80 5.17
C PRO A 101 -6.80 3.96 4.86
N LEU A 102 -5.89 3.91 5.82
CA LEU A 102 -4.64 3.16 5.70
C LEU A 102 -4.85 1.68 5.98
N VAL A 103 -4.22 0.82 5.17
CA VAL A 103 -4.29 -0.64 5.30
C VAL A 103 -3.08 -1.17 6.05
N GLY A 104 -1.88 -0.97 5.50
CA GLY A 104 -0.65 -1.47 6.08
C GLY A 104 0.58 -0.83 5.45
N TRP A 105 1.75 -1.18 5.97
CA TRP A 105 3.01 -0.64 5.43
C TRP A 105 4.15 -1.64 5.52
N TRP A 106 5.20 -1.37 4.74
CA TRP A 106 6.47 -2.11 4.75
C TRP A 106 7.61 -1.16 5.02
N ASP A 107 8.57 -1.58 5.85
CA ASP A 107 9.83 -0.89 6.09
C ASP A 107 10.92 -1.61 5.29
N TYR A 108 11.53 -0.93 4.33
CA TYR A 108 12.56 -1.52 3.47
C TYR A 108 13.97 -1.41 4.05
N GLY A 109 14.11 -0.89 5.27
CA GLY A 109 15.34 -0.93 6.05
C GLY A 109 16.33 0.21 5.78
N SER A 110 16.24 0.85 4.64
CA SER A 110 17.08 2.00 4.28
C SER A 110 16.40 2.84 3.21
N SER A 111 16.79 4.12 3.13
CA SER A 111 16.24 5.03 2.13
C SER A 111 16.64 4.62 0.71
N ILE A 112 15.66 4.70 -0.19
CA ILE A 112 15.80 4.37 -1.61
C ILE A 112 15.57 5.64 -2.42
N THR A 113 16.47 5.91 -3.37
CA THR A 113 16.27 6.96 -4.38
C THR A 113 16.35 6.30 -5.75
N MET A 114 15.32 6.50 -6.57
CA MET A 114 15.27 5.96 -7.93
C MET A 114 15.82 6.99 -8.90
N ALA A 115 16.66 6.53 -9.83
CA ALA A 115 17.11 7.33 -10.96
C ALA A 115 16.25 7.02 -12.19
N SER A 116 16.34 7.85 -13.24
CA SER A 116 15.62 7.65 -14.50
C SER A 116 15.84 6.23 -15.06
N GLY A 117 14.75 5.55 -15.37
CA GLY A 117 14.78 4.19 -15.93
C GLY A 117 14.80 3.08 -14.87
N GLU A 118 14.98 3.41 -13.60
CA GLU A 118 14.94 2.42 -12.55
C GLU A 118 13.50 2.02 -12.19
N THR A 119 13.34 0.79 -11.70
CA THR A 119 12.06 0.27 -11.26
C THR A 119 12.12 -0.15 -9.80
N PHE A 120 10.95 -0.08 -9.14
CA PHE A 120 10.76 -0.58 -7.80
C PHE A 120 9.49 -1.43 -7.79
N THR A 121 9.61 -2.66 -7.31
CA THR A 121 8.48 -3.59 -7.25
C THR A 121 7.98 -3.72 -5.81
N VAL A 122 6.68 -3.47 -5.62
CA VAL A 122 6.00 -3.78 -4.36
C VAL A 122 5.47 -5.20 -4.48
N ASP A 123 6.00 -6.09 -3.65
CA ASP A 123 5.64 -7.52 -3.64
C ASP A 123 4.60 -7.75 -2.53
N PHE A 124 3.40 -8.16 -2.95
CA PHE A 124 2.28 -8.41 -2.03
C PHE A 124 2.19 -9.86 -1.56
N THR A 125 3.15 -10.72 -1.88
CA THR A 125 3.08 -12.15 -1.58
C THR A 125 2.88 -12.44 -0.08
N GLY A 126 3.44 -11.64 0.81
CA GLY A 126 3.30 -11.81 2.25
C GLY A 126 2.20 -10.95 2.89
N ALA A 127 1.43 -10.22 2.09
CA ALA A 127 0.45 -9.24 2.57
C ALA A 127 -0.97 -9.64 2.19
N ALA A 128 -1.34 -10.89 2.50
CA ALA A 128 -2.71 -11.35 2.25
C ALA A 128 -3.68 -10.70 3.24
N ILE A 129 -4.75 -10.11 2.73
CA ILE A 129 -5.85 -9.63 3.56
C ILE A 129 -6.88 -10.75 3.64
N THR A 130 -7.07 -11.29 4.82
CA THR A 130 -8.01 -12.40 5.05
C THR A 130 -9.02 -12.06 6.11
N VAL A 131 -10.22 -12.61 5.94
CA VAL A 131 -11.30 -12.56 6.94
C VAL A 131 -11.87 -13.98 7.08
N SER A 132 -11.82 -14.50 8.29
CA SER A 132 -12.36 -15.83 8.57
C SER A 132 -13.46 -15.82 9.61
#